data_4748ad00e42c0a8b362ba83a923d57fb
#
_entry.id   4748ad00e42c0a8b362ba83a923d57fb
#
_cell.length_a   1.000
_cell.length_b   1.000
_cell.length_c   1.000
_cell.angle_alpha   90.00
_cell.angle_beta   90.00
_cell.angle_gamma   90.00
#
_symmetry.space_group_name_H-M   'P 1'
#
loop_
_entity.id
_entity.type
_entity.pdbx_description
1 polymer ?
#
loop_
_entity_poly.entity_id
_entity_poly.type
_entity_poly.pdbx_seq_one_letter_code
_entity_poly.pdbx_strand_id
1 'polypeptide(L)'
;FDQYIAIDPEWLFSNESENAIVDPDNLLIELAHLRAAAAELPLSLDDIALFPDLGEMIPVLLSAGEVKSLGGRFIWAGPAYPAGDYSLRNMDKTRFKLLAKKDGHEITEMDELQAYHEIHPGAVYMHEGTLYEVVKMDLVGRTAEAVDFDGNYYTVPSGIKETRILRCFEEEEYKRTELHFGDVNVNEVISMFQKLQFHNHQNLGYVTLTQPLKKDYDTESAWITLPENVVRAYRSLLVPNRQGQYILNDHFEGMKYAIKNASMMITMTERDDIDVAVSNNATIPDDYYHEKVSLFIYDKYEGGLGYSEKIYGLVPEILYNAIRMVKGCPCEDGCPACVGDYTLDKGMILWGLENLLEETEAPEYVRKNIKEPHPAITKEFSFFELPEKWQSFCAAVLKNGESGGRFLKTVKAVGVEEHKLILTVENAFYAGWIQEAENRKSLENILRYYAICPGDMKIEVILENRQGEKEEKEQERKKARLQRKYDEQLGKKKTE
;
A
#
# COMPACT_ATOMS: atom_id res chain seq x y z
N PHE A 1 -24.18 -12.40 12.97
CA PHE A 1 -24.97 -12.19 11.75
C PHE A 1 -26.26 -13.02 11.80
N ASP A 2 -26.21 -14.34 11.96
CA ASP A 2 -27.38 -15.23 11.99
C ASP A 2 -28.43 -14.83 13.04
N GLN A 3 -27.96 -14.40 14.24
CA GLN A 3 -28.88 -13.90 15.28
C GLN A 3 -29.58 -12.60 14.88
N TYR A 4 -28.89 -11.72 14.16
CA TYR A 4 -29.49 -10.51 13.63
C TYR A 4 -30.58 -10.81 12.60
N ILE A 5 -30.29 -11.69 11.65
CA ILE A 5 -31.26 -12.15 10.65
C ILE A 5 -32.47 -12.84 11.32
N ALA A 6 -32.26 -13.61 12.38
CA ALA A 6 -33.34 -14.26 13.11
C ALA A 6 -34.27 -13.26 13.84
N ILE A 7 -33.72 -12.10 14.23
CA ILE A 7 -34.51 -11.02 14.91
C ILE A 7 -35.21 -10.15 13.88
N ASP A 8 -34.56 -9.84 12.76
CA ASP A 8 -35.10 -8.97 11.70
C ASP A 8 -34.93 -9.64 10.31
N PRO A 9 -35.78 -10.64 10.00
CA PRO A 9 -35.69 -11.36 8.72
C PRO A 9 -36.07 -10.47 7.51
N GLU A 10 -36.93 -9.43 7.73
CA GLU A 10 -37.29 -8.53 6.63
C GLU A 10 -36.09 -7.74 6.09
N TRP A 11 -35.11 -7.46 6.95
CA TRP A 11 -33.87 -6.85 6.51
C TRP A 11 -33.17 -7.64 5.38
N LEU A 12 -33.14 -8.97 5.48
CA LEU A 12 -32.54 -9.82 4.45
C LEU A 12 -33.31 -9.79 3.12
N PHE A 13 -34.66 -9.72 3.19
CA PHE A 13 -35.49 -9.82 2.00
C PHE A 13 -35.87 -8.47 1.37
N SER A 14 -35.75 -7.37 2.12
CA SER A 14 -36.13 -6.03 1.65
C SER A 14 -34.97 -5.20 1.11
N ASN A 15 -33.73 -5.55 1.46
CA ASN A 15 -32.55 -4.86 0.94
C ASN A 15 -32.19 -5.34 -0.45
N GLU A 16 -31.71 -4.41 -1.26
CA GLU A 16 -31.09 -4.73 -2.55
C GLU A 16 -29.80 -5.54 -2.35
N SER A 17 -29.44 -6.32 -3.36
CA SER A 17 -28.15 -7.03 -3.37
C SER A 17 -27.00 -6.03 -3.28
N GLU A 18 -25.94 -6.42 -2.60
CA GLU A 18 -24.72 -5.63 -2.47
C GLU A 18 -24.11 -5.35 -3.86
N ASN A 19 -23.61 -4.13 -4.03
CA ASN A 19 -22.88 -3.74 -5.23
C ASN A 19 -21.41 -4.13 -5.06
N ALA A 20 -21.05 -5.27 -5.60
CA ALA A 20 -19.63 -5.68 -5.63
C ALA A 20 -18.84 -4.76 -6.56
N ILE A 21 -17.65 -4.35 -6.12
CA ILE A 21 -16.66 -3.71 -7.00
C ILE A 21 -15.92 -4.83 -7.73
N VAL A 22 -16.02 -4.80 -9.06
CA VAL A 22 -15.36 -5.76 -9.94
C VAL A 22 -14.37 -4.99 -10.80
N ASP A 23 -13.17 -5.52 -10.93
CA ASP A 23 -12.20 -5.06 -11.91
C ASP A 23 -12.24 -5.96 -13.16
N PRO A 24 -13.00 -5.57 -14.22
CA PRO A 24 -13.08 -6.34 -15.43
C PRO A 24 -11.79 -6.28 -16.27
N ASP A 25 -10.95 -5.30 -16.02
CA ASP A 25 -9.70 -5.07 -16.75
C ASP A 25 -8.49 -5.73 -16.07
N ASN A 26 -8.72 -6.58 -15.06
CA ASN A 26 -7.64 -7.29 -14.40
C ASN A 26 -6.95 -8.28 -15.34
N LEU A 27 -5.72 -7.94 -15.72
CA LEU A 27 -4.93 -8.70 -16.71
C LEU A 27 -4.66 -10.15 -16.32
N LEU A 28 -4.59 -10.49 -15.02
CA LEU A 28 -4.40 -11.87 -14.57
C LEU A 28 -5.66 -12.69 -14.77
N ILE A 29 -6.79 -12.13 -14.42
CA ILE A 29 -8.10 -12.76 -14.58
C ILE A 29 -8.40 -12.91 -16.07
N GLU A 30 -8.23 -11.85 -16.86
CA GLU A 30 -8.44 -11.90 -18.30
C GLU A 30 -7.53 -12.94 -18.99
N LEU A 31 -6.24 -12.99 -18.61
CA LEU A 31 -5.30 -13.98 -19.15
C LEU A 31 -5.70 -15.42 -18.80
N ALA A 32 -6.20 -15.66 -17.58
CA ALA A 32 -6.67 -16.98 -17.17
C ALA A 32 -7.93 -17.39 -17.95
N HIS A 33 -8.86 -16.45 -18.14
CA HIS A 33 -10.05 -16.67 -18.97
C HIS A 33 -9.71 -16.89 -20.45
N LEU A 34 -8.76 -16.15 -21.01
CA LEU A 34 -8.27 -16.34 -22.39
C LEU A 34 -7.68 -17.73 -22.59
N ARG A 35 -6.90 -18.23 -21.63
CA ARG A 35 -6.38 -19.62 -21.69
C ARG A 35 -7.50 -20.64 -21.70
N ALA A 36 -8.49 -20.48 -20.82
CA ALA A 36 -9.65 -21.37 -20.76
C ALA A 36 -10.47 -21.30 -22.06
N ALA A 37 -10.75 -20.10 -22.56
CA ALA A 37 -11.46 -19.87 -23.79
C ALA A 37 -10.74 -20.50 -25.03
N ALA A 38 -9.41 -20.28 -25.13
CA ALA A 38 -8.58 -20.85 -26.19
C ALA A 38 -8.55 -22.38 -26.18
N ALA A 39 -8.68 -23.00 -25.00
CA ALA A 39 -8.75 -24.46 -24.86
C ALA A 39 -10.11 -25.01 -25.23
N GLU A 40 -11.19 -24.24 -25.07
CA GLU A 40 -12.54 -24.64 -25.48
C GLU A 40 -12.76 -24.43 -26.97
N LEU A 41 -12.41 -23.26 -27.51
CA LEU A 41 -12.60 -22.88 -28.91
C LEU A 41 -11.42 -22.04 -29.40
N PRO A 42 -11.04 -22.20 -30.71
CA PRO A 42 -9.99 -21.33 -31.28
C PRO A 42 -10.40 -19.86 -31.25
N LEU A 43 -9.58 -19.04 -30.63
CA LEU A 43 -9.77 -17.58 -30.55
C LEU A 43 -9.51 -16.92 -31.92
N SER A 44 -10.16 -15.80 -32.15
CA SER A 44 -9.96 -14.91 -33.30
C SER A 44 -9.83 -13.46 -32.82
N LEU A 45 -9.37 -12.57 -33.68
CA LEU A 45 -9.32 -11.13 -33.31
C LEU A 45 -10.73 -10.51 -33.15
N ASP A 46 -11.78 -11.18 -33.59
CA ASP A 46 -13.16 -10.71 -33.39
C ASP A 46 -13.59 -10.88 -31.93
N ASP A 47 -12.90 -11.73 -31.14
CA ASP A 47 -13.20 -11.97 -29.74
C ASP A 47 -12.75 -10.78 -28.82
N ILE A 48 -12.17 -9.72 -29.42
CA ILE A 48 -11.83 -8.47 -28.72
C ILE A 48 -13.05 -7.83 -28.02
N ALA A 49 -14.26 -8.14 -28.46
CA ALA A 49 -15.47 -7.68 -27.80
C ALA A 49 -15.68 -8.30 -26.39
N LEU A 50 -15.12 -9.51 -26.18
CA LEU A 50 -15.16 -10.22 -24.88
C LEU A 50 -13.87 -10.02 -24.07
N PHE A 51 -12.76 -9.84 -24.78
CA PHE A 51 -11.43 -9.71 -24.21
C PHE A 51 -10.77 -8.44 -24.77
N PRO A 52 -10.95 -7.27 -24.13
CA PRO A 52 -10.49 -5.98 -24.65
C PRO A 52 -8.97 -5.93 -24.91
N ASP A 53 -8.18 -6.63 -24.09
CA ASP A 53 -6.72 -6.68 -24.19
C ASP A 53 -6.19 -7.85 -25.05
N LEU A 54 -7.07 -8.55 -25.76
CA LEU A 54 -6.72 -9.69 -26.59
C LEU A 54 -5.54 -9.41 -27.54
N GLY A 55 -5.52 -8.24 -28.16
CA GLY A 55 -4.45 -7.86 -29.09
C GLY A 55 -3.06 -7.78 -28.45
N GLU A 56 -2.98 -7.45 -27.17
CA GLU A 56 -1.74 -7.40 -26.39
C GLU A 56 -1.40 -8.75 -25.75
N MET A 57 -2.39 -9.52 -25.38
CA MET A 57 -2.22 -10.82 -24.73
C MET A 57 -1.83 -11.95 -25.69
N ILE A 58 -2.38 -11.97 -26.91
CA ILE A 58 -2.06 -13.00 -27.90
C ILE A 58 -0.56 -13.09 -28.22
N PRO A 59 0.19 -11.99 -28.47
CA PRO A 59 1.64 -12.05 -28.65
C PRO A 59 2.37 -12.70 -27.47
N VAL A 60 1.93 -12.45 -26.25
CA VAL A 60 2.49 -13.04 -25.03
C VAL A 60 2.26 -14.55 -25.00
N LEU A 61 1.02 -15.00 -25.23
CA LEU A 61 0.67 -16.42 -25.30
C LEU A 61 1.39 -17.17 -26.44
N LEU A 62 1.57 -16.51 -27.59
CA LEU A 62 2.36 -17.06 -28.71
C LEU A 62 3.86 -17.21 -28.33
N SER A 63 4.45 -16.20 -27.71
CA SER A 63 5.86 -16.24 -27.30
C SER A 63 6.13 -17.31 -26.24
N ALA A 64 5.17 -17.59 -25.39
CA ALA A 64 5.20 -18.67 -24.40
C ALA A 64 4.92 -20.05 -25.00
N GLY A 65 4.45 -20.12 -26.25
CA GLY A 65 4.07 -21.38 -26.90
C GLY A 65 2.75 -21.98 -26.38
N GLU A 66 1.97 -21.21 -25.62
CA GLU A 66 0.68 -21.65 -25.05
C GLU A 66 -0.44 -21.65 -26.12
N VAL A 67 -0.33 -20.82 -27.14
CA VAL A 67 -1.21 -20.85 -28.31
C VAL A 67 -0.37 -20.93 -29.59
N LYS A 68 -1.00 -21.44 -30.66
CA LYS A 68 -0.44 -21.51 -32.02
C LYS A 68 -1.37 -20.82 -33.00
N SER A 69 -0.82 -20.04 -33.92
CA SER A 69 -1.60 -19.41 -34.98
C SER A 69 -1.82 -20.40 -36.15
N LEU A 70 -3.07 -20.58 -36.55
CA LEU A 70 -3.45 -21.40 -37.69
C LEU A 70 -4.64 -20.76 -38.42
N GLY A 71 -4.42 -20.35 -39.66
CA GLY A 71 -5.49 -19.81 -40.50
C GLY A 71 -6.18 -18.56 -39.95
N GLY A 72 -5.44 -17.68 -39.24
CA GLY A 72 -5.97 -16.47 -38.62
C GLY A 72 -6.70 -16.70 -37.30
N ARG A 73 -6.61 -17.93 -36.77
CA ARG A 73 -7.12 -18.27 -35.43
C ARG A 73 -5.98 -18.69 -34.51
N PHE A 74 -6.21 -18.57 -33.19
CA PHE A 74 -5.26 -18.95 -32.17
C PHE A 74 -5.80 -20.16 -31.43
N ILE A 75 -5.04 -21.26 -31.50
CA ILE A 75 -5.43 -22.57 -30.97
C ILE A 75 -4.57 -22.85 -29.74
N TRP A 76 -5.20 -23.30 -28.67
CA TRP A 76 -4.55 -23.74 -27.46
C TRP A 76 -3.53 -24.87 -27.71
N ALA A 77 -2.33 -24.73 -27.15
CA ALA A 77 -1.25 -25.71 -27.29
C ALA A 77 -0.61 -26.08 -25.94
N GLY A 78 -1.16 -25.54 -24.83
CA GLY A 78 -0.74 -25.82 -23.48
C GLY A 78 -1.38 -27.09 -22.87
N PRO A 79 -1.40 -27.20 -21.51
CA PRO A 79 -2.01 -28.33 -20.81
C PRO A 79 -3.50 -28.53 -21.15
N ALA A 80 -4.00 -29.74 -20.99
CA ALA A 80 -5.36 -30.14 -21.46
C ALA A 80 -6.50 -29.37 -20.75
N TYR A 81 -6.29 -28.87 -19.55
CA TYR A 81 -7.34 -28.21 -18.76
C TYR A 81 -6.81 -26.98 -18.02
N PRO A 82 -6.61 -25.86 -18.72
CA PRO A 82 -6.08 -24.64 -18.12
C PRO A 82 -7.03 -24.01 -17.08
N ALA A 83 -8.35 -24.23 -17.18
CA ALA A 83 -9.30 -23.73 -16.19
C ALA A 83 -9.12 -24.35 -14.79
N GLY A 84 -8.48 -25.52 -14.67
CA GLY A 84 -8.11 -26.12 -13.39
C GLY A 84 -6.94 -25.43 -12.69
N ASP A 85 -6.21 -24.57 -13.40
CA ASP A 85 -5.01 -23.91 -12.88
C ASP A 85 -5.31 -22.59 -12.17
N TYR A 86 -6.54 -22.11 -12.16
CA TYR A 86 -6.92 -20.89 -11.45
C TYR A 86 -8.24 -21.03 -10.68
N SER A 87 -8.38 -20.22 -9.67
CA SER A 87 -9.58 -20.17 -8.84
C SER A 87 -10.11 -18.73 -8.78
N LEU A 88 -11.42 -18.56 -8.84
CA LEU A 88 -12.07 -17.28 -8.63
C LEU A 88 -12.01 -16.79 -7.16
N ARG A 89 -11.66 -17.69 -6.24
CA ARG A 89 -11.62 -17.39 -4.79
C ARG A 89 -10.22 -17.30 -4.22
N ASN A 90 -9.24 -17.90 -4.86
CA ASN A 90 -7.91 -18.04 -4.29
C ASN A 90 -6.86 -18.13 -5.40
N MET A 91 -6.05 -17.09 -5.52
CA MET A 91 -4.99 -16.98 -6.52
C MET A 91 -3.64 -17.53 -6.03
N ASP A 92 -3.44 -17.70 -4.71
CA ASP A 92 -2.20 -18.28 -4.19
C ASP A 92 -2.25 -19.82 -4.27
N LYS A 93 -1.28 -20.38 -4.99
CA LYS A 93 -1.11 -21.82 -5.17
C LYS A 93 -0.34 -22.47 -4.02
N THR A 94 0.27 -21.68 -3.16
CA THR A 94 1.08 -22.16 -2.04
C THR A 94 0.17 -22.46 -0.85
N ARG A 95 -0.09 -23.76 -0.62
CA ARG A 95 -0.95 -24.21 0.46
C ARG A 95 -0.16 -24.84 1.60
N PHE A 96 -0.51 -24.46 2.81
CA PHE A 96 -0.05 -25.08 4.05
C PHE A 96 -1.15 -25.93 4.65
N LYS A 97 -0.80 -27.14 5.11
CA LYS A 97 -1.72 -28.06 5.77
C LYS A 97 -1.43 -28.10 7.26
N LEU A 98 -2.47 -27.93 8.07
CA LEU A 98 -2.40 -28.17 9.51
C LEU A 98 -2.80 -29.60 9.80
N LEU A 99 -1.90 -30.37 10.39
CA LEU A 99 -2.10 -31.79 10.67
C LEU A 99 -2.17 -32.05 12.19
N ALA A 100 -3.08 -32.89 12.60
CA ALA A 100 -3.11 -33.37 13.99
C ALA A 100 -1.95 -34.31 14.25
N LYS A 101 -1.10 -33.99 15.23
CA LYS A 101 0.11 -34.77 15.56
C LYS A 101 -0.18 -36.19 15.95
N LYS A 102 -1.36 -36.48 16.54
CA LYS A 102 -1.71 -37.81 17.08
C LYS A 102 -1.89 -38.88 16.02
N ASP A 103 -2.43 -38.53 14.85
CA ASP A 103 -2.84 -39.48 13.80
C ASP A 103 -2.56 -38.98 12.37
N GLY A 104 -2.07 -37.74 12.24
CA GLY A 104 -1.72 -37.14 10.97
C GLY A 104 -2.92 -36.70 10.11
N HIS A 105 -4.17 -36.70 10.67
CA HIS A 105 -5.29 -36.21 9.89
C HIS A 105 -5.18 -34.71 9.63
N GLU A 106 -5.67 -34.29 8.48
CA GLU A 106 -5.69 -32.86 8.08
C GLU A 106 -6.83 -32.15 8.83
N ILE A 107 -6.46 -31.10 9.60
CA ILE A 107 -7.40 -30.24 10.31
C ILE A 107 -7.93 -29.17 9.36
N THR A 108 -7.03 -28.52 8.61
CA THR A 108 -7.37 -27.47 7.66
C THR A 108 -6.23 -27.23 6.68
N GLU A 109 -6.54 -26.51 5.60
CA GLU A 109 -5.58 -26.03 4.61
C GLU A 109 -5.77 -24.53 4.40
N MET A 110 -4.68 -23.77 4.27
CA MET A 110 -4.69 -22.31 4.09
C MET A 110 -3.51 -21.85 3.24
N ASP A 111 -3.54 -20.60 2.76
CA ASP A 111 -2.42 -20.01 2.03
C ASP A 111 -1.20 -19.74 2.95
N GLU A 112 -0.06 -19.40 2.33
CA GLU A 112 1.20 -19.21 3.03
C GLU A 112 1.15 -18.03 4.01
N LEU A 113 0.58 -16.89 3.61
CA LEU A 113 0.52 -15.70 4.45
C LEU A 113 -0.39 -15.94 5.67
N GLN A 114 -1.55 -16.53 5.42
CA GLN A 114 -2.47 -16.93 6.47
C GLN A 114 -1.81 -17.95 7.42
N ALA A 115 -1.07 -18.94 6.89
CA ALA A 115 -0.35 -19.92 7.69
C ALA A 115 0.70 -19.28 8.61
N TYR A 116 1.40 -18.26 8.13
CA TYR A 116 2.37 -17.53 8.95
C TYR A 116 1.71 -16.73 10.06
N HIS A 117 0.50 -16.25 9.84
CA HIS A 117 -0.27 -15.53 10.85
C HIS A 117 -0.99 -16.44 11.84
N GLU A 118 -1.54 -17.57 11.39
CA GLU A 118 -2.48 -18.36 12.19
C GLU A 118 -1.91 -19.67 12.72
N ILE A 119 -0.95 -20.30 12.00
CA ILE A 119 -0.41 -21.62 12.35
C ILE A 119 1.13 -21.62 12.52
N HIS A 120 1.73 -20.47 12.88
CA HIS A 120 3.14 -20.42 13.28
C HIS A 120 3.43 -21.27 14.52
N PRO A 121 4.68 -21.69 14.76
CA PRO A 121 5.02 -22.46 15.98
C PRO A 121 4.61 -21.72 17.25
N GLY A 122 3.84 -22.38 18.11
CA GLY A 122 3.28 -21.85 19.35
C GLY A 122 1.97 -21.07 19.16
N ALA A 123 1.43 -20.97 17.93
CA ALA A 123 0.11 -20.42 17.68
C ALA A 123 -1.00 -21.27 18.32
N VAL A 124 -2.05 -20.61 18.78
CA VAL A 124 -3.30 -21.27 19.19
C VAL A 124 -4.34 -21.01 18.11
N TYR A 125 -4.67 -22.06 17.38
CA TYR A 125 -5.60 -22.03 16.26
C TYR A 125 -6.94 -22.66 16.67
N MET A 126 -8.04 -22.06 16.27
CA MET A 126 -9.39 -22.58 16.54
C MET A 126 -10.01 -23.10 15.24
N HIS A 127 -10.40 -24.35 15.24
CA HIS A 127 -11.12 -24.99 14.13
C HIS A 127 -12.36 -25.71 14.66
N GLU A 128 -13.52 -25.38 14.10
CA GLU A 128 -14.83 -25.97 14.49
C GLU A 128 -15.07 -26.02 16.00
N GLY A 129 -14.66 -24.97 16.73
CA GLY A 129 -14.83 -24.85 18.17
C GLY A 129 -13.80 -25.61 19.00
N THR A 130 -12.85 -26.33 18.38
CA THR A 130 -11.74 -26.99 19.05
C THR A 130 -10.48 -26.12 18.92
N LEU A 131 -9.74 -25.98 20.02
CA LEU A 131 -8.47 -25.28 20.06
C LEU A 131 -7.30 -26.26 19.84
N TYR A 132 -6.33 -25.80 19.08
CA TYR A 132 -5.11 -26.51 18.74
C TYR A 132 -3.89 -25.65 19.01
N GLU A 133 -2.85 -26.16 19.64
CA GLU A 133 -1.55 -25.51 19.74
C GLU A 133 -0.61 -26.09 18.67
N VAL A 134 -0.06 -25.20 17.84
CA VAL A 134 0.90 -25.59 16.79
C VAL A 134 2.27 -25.83 17.42
N VAL A 135 2.76 -27.04 17.30
CA VAL A 135 4.04 -27.45 17.92
C VAL A 135 5.22 -27.40 16.96
N LYS A 136 4.95 -27.50 15.64
CA LYS A 136 5.98 -27.50 14.62
C LYS A 136 5.42 -26.98 13.30
N MET A 137 6.26 -26.31 12.52
CA MET A 137 5.98 -25.90 11.15
C MET A 137 7.15 -26.29 10.25
N ASP A 138 6.86 -26.96 9.14
CA ASP A 138 7.82 -27.30 8.09
C ASP A 138 7.54 -26.44 6.87
N LEU A 139 8.43 -25.46 6.64
CA LEU A 139 8.29 -24.50 5.53
C LEU A 139 8.51 -25.15 4.15
N VAL A 140 9.35 -26.20 4.09
CA VAL A 140 9.66 -26.90 2.84
C VAL A 140 8.54 -27.88 2.50
N GLY A 141 8.11 -28.66 3.49
CA GLY A 141 7.00 -29.61 3.35
C GLY A 141 5.62 -28.94 3.34
N ARG A 142 5.56 -27.62 3.63
CA ARG A 142 4.32 -26.84 3.70
C ARG A 142 3.28 -27.46 4.63
N THR A 143 3.73 -27.90 5.80
CA THR A 143 2.88 -28.53 6.81
C THR A 143 3.15 -27.97 8.21
N ALA A 144 2.14 -27.96 9.04
CA ALA A 144 2.26 -27.68 10.45
C ALA A 144 1.61 -28.81 11.26
N GLU A 145 2.19 -29.13 12.39
CA GLU A 145 1.66 -30.16 13.35
C GLU A 145 1.07 -29.46 14.57
N ALA A 146 -0.14 -29.85 14.95
CA ALA A 146 -0.81 -29.32 16.13
C ALA A 146 -1.27 -30.41 17.10
N VAL A 147 -1.42 -30.05 18.36
CA VAL A 147 -1.97 -30.84 19.42
C VAL A 147 -3.22 -30.19 19.99
N ASP A 148 -4.14 -30.99 20.59
CA ASP A 148 -5.31 -30.44 21.26
C ASP A 148 -4.85 -29.49 22.39
N PHE A 149 -5.54 -28.34 22.54
CA PHE A 149 -5.21 -27.31 23.49
C PHE A 149 -6.43 -26.96 24.36
N ASP A 150 -6.24 -26.93 25.67
CA ASP A 150 -7.28 -26.65 26.68
C ASP A 150 -7.02 -25.36 27.47
N GLY A 151 -6.06 -24.54 27.02
CA GLY A 151 -5.70 -23.28 27.66
C GLY A 151 -6.74 -22.18 27.45
N ASN A 152 -6.55 -21.08 28.16
CA ASN A 152 -7.49 -19.95 28.15
C ASN A 152 -6.94 -18.70 27.47
N TYR A 153 -6.04 -18.84 26.51
CA TYR A 153 -5.47 -17.75 25.74
C TYR A 153 -5.47 -18.06 24.24
N TYR A 154 -5.41 -17.01 23.46
CA TYR A 154 -5.14 -17.05 22.02
C TYR A 154 -3.84 -16.28 21.69
N THR A 155 -3.37 -16.41 20.47
CA THR A 155 -2.12 -15.80 20.02
C THR A 155 -2.36 -14.81 18.90
N VAL A 156 -1.59 -13.72 18.90
CA VAL A 156 -1.58 -12.71 17.86
C VAL A 156 -0.14 -12.53 17.37
N PRO A 157 0.15 -12.77 16.08
CA PRO A 157 1.49 -12.58 15.52
C PRO A 157 1.89 -11.12 15.59
N SER A 158 3.19 -10.88 15.72
CA SER A 158 3.78 -9.56 15.75
C SER A 158 5.11 -9.56 15.01
N GLY A 159 5.37 -8.50 14.28
CA GLY A 159 6.57 -8.41 13.47
C GLY A 159 6.70 -7.02 12.84
N ILE A 160 7.45 -6.97 11.76
CA ILE A 160 7.72 -5.76 11.00
C ILE A 160 7.15 -5.95 9.60
N LYS A 161 6.49 -4.91 9.11
CA LYS A 161 6.00 -4.83 7.73
C LYS A 161 6.63 -3.62 7.07
N GLU A 162 7.34 -3.85 5.98
CA GLU A 162 8.03 -2.82 5.21
C GLU A 162 7.47 -2.78 3.80
N THR A 163 7.21 -1.57 3.31
CA THR A 163 6.71 -1.36 1.96
C THR A 163 7.69 -0.47 1.21
N ARG A 164 8.14 -0.92 0.03
CA ARG A 164 9.06 -0.19 -0.83
C ARG A 164 8.44 0.03 -2.19
N ILE A 165 8.43 1.28 -2.66
CA ILE A 165 7.93 1.64 -3.99
C ILE A 165 8.91 1.09 -5.05
N LEU A 166 8.39 0.31 -5.98
CA LEU A 166 9.10 -0.19 -7.14
C LEU A 166 8.86 0.70 -8.36
N ARG A 167 7.60 1.08 -8.59
CA ARG A 167 7.18 1.97 -9.67
C ARG A 167 5.97 2.79 -9.23
N CYS A 168 5.96 4.05 -9.58
CA CYS A 168 4.78 4.90 -9.49
C CYS A 168 4.19 5.05 -10.90
N PHE A 169 2.93 4.72 -11.03
CA PHE A 169 2.23 4.77 -12.31
C PHE A 169 1.38 6.03 -12.44
N GLU A 170 0.59 6.30 -11.42
CA GLU A 170 -0.26 7.48 -11.35
C GLU A 170 0.14 8.31 -10.14
N GLU A 171 0.02 9.62 -10.30
CA GLU A 171 0.25 10.61 -9.24
C GLU A 171 -0.74 11.76 -9.42
N GLU A 172 -1.46 12.09 -8.36
CA GLU A 172 -2.43 13.18 -8.35
C GLU A 172 -2.35 13.93 -7.02
N GLU A 173 -2.44 15.27 -7.07
CA GLU A 173 -2.66 16.07 -5.87
C GLU A 173 -4.15 16.09 -5.52
N TYR A 174 -4.50 15.66 -4.33
CA TYR A 174 -5.85 15.71 -3.82
C TYR A 174 -5.87 16.43 -2.47
N LYS A 175 -6.49 17.62 -2.45
CA LYS A 175 -6.57 18.45 -1.24
C LYS A 175 -5.18 18.75 -0.67
N ARG A 176 -4.86 18.17 0.51
CA ARG A 176 -3.58 18.35 1.19
C ARG A 176 -2.70 17.10 1.12
N THR A 177 -3.09 16.12 0.32
CA THR A 177 -2.39 14.85 0.15
C THR A 177 -1.93 14.69 -1.30
N GLU A 178 -0.98 13.81 -1.50
CA GLU A 178 -0.61 13.30 -2.81
C GLU A 178 -1.09 11.84 -2.88
N LEU A 179 -1.86 11.54 -3.91
CA LEU A 179 -2.36 10.19 -4.17
C LEU A 179 -1.50 9.56 -5.25
N HIS A 180 -1.17 8.30 -5.07
CA HIS A 180 -0.33 7.58 -6.00
C HIS A 180 -0.88 6.18 -6.21
N PHE A 181 -0.58 5.60 -7.36
CA PHE A 181 -0.81 4.20 -7.67
C PHE A 181 0.41 3.59 -8.35
N GLY A 182 0.73 2.35 -8.03
CA GLY A 182 1.84 1.66 -8.66
C GLY A 182 2.21 0.32 -8.02
N ASP A 183 3.38 -0.18 -8.42
CA ASP A 183 3.95 -1.41 -7.89
C ASP A 183 4.75 -1.13 -6.62
N VAL A 184 4.57 -1.99 -5.64
CA VAL A 184 5.32 -1.99 -4.39
C VAL A 184 5.84 -3.39 -4.07
N ASN A 185 6.96 -3.44 -3.34
CA ASN A 185 7.42 -4.66 -2.69
C ASN A 185 6.99 -4.60 -1.22
N VAL A 186 6.34 -5.65 -0.76
CA VAL A 186 5.93 -5.82 0.65
C VAL A 186 6.80 -6.91 1.27
N ASN A 187 7.54 -6.54 2.29
CA ASN A 187 8.32 -7.46 3.11
C ASN A 187 7.66 -7.56 4.50
N GLU A 188 7.13 -8.71 4.83
CA GLU A 188 6.55 -9.00 6.12
C GLU A 188 7.39 -10.02 6.88
N VAL A 189 7.80 -9.67 8.09
CA VAL A 189 8.61 -10.51 8.96
C VAL A 189 7.91 -10.70 10.28
N ILE A 190 7.36 -11.88 10.51
CA ILE A 190 6.77 -12.27 11.80
C ILE A 190 7.88 -12.88 12.66
N SER A 191 8.25 -12.18 13.72
CA SER A 191 9.36 -12.57 14.61
C SER A 191 8.95 -12.99 16.00
N MET A 192 7.73 -12.67 16.41
CA MET A 192 7.19 -12.98 17.72
C MET A 192 5.66 -13.08 17.67
N PHE A 193 5.06 -13.52 18.75
CA PHE A 193 3.62 -13.47 18.94
C PHE A 193 3.30 -13.10 20.39
N GLN A 194 2.14 -12.49 20.56
CA GLN A 194 1.57 -12.10 21.83
C GLN A 194 0.56 -13.15 22.28
N LYS A 195 0.54 -13.46 23.56
CA LYS A 195 -0.50 -14.29 24.19
C LYS A 195 -1.53 -13.40 24.85
N LEU A 196 -2.78 -13.53 24.48
CA LEU A 196 -3.89 -12.74 25.01
C LEU A 196 -4.93 -13.66 25.64
N GLN A 197 -5.39 -13.32 26.84
CA GLN A 197 -6.41 -14.07 27.54
C GLN A 197 -7.79 -13.90 26.86
N PHE A 198 -8.56 -14.98 26.72
CA PHE A 198 -9.84 -14.95 25.99
C PHE A 198 -10.87 -13.93 26.53
N HIS A 199 -11.05 -13.84 27.83
CA HIS A 199 -12.17 -13.07 28.36
C HIS A 199 -11.93 -11.56 28.51
N ASN A 200 -10.70 -11.17 28.77
CA ASN A 200 -10.36 -9.78 29.10
C ASN A 200 -9.25 -9.21 28.21
N HIS A 201 -8.78 -10.00 27.23
CA HIS A 201 -7.69 -9.65 26.31
C HIS A 201 -6.39 -9.22 27.03
N GLN A 202 -6.23 -9.65 28.30
CA GLN A 202 -5.03 -9.33 29.05
C GLN A 202 -3.80 -9.92 28.37
N ASN A 203 -2.79 -9.09 28.17
CA ASN A 203 -1.52 -9.51 27.63
C ASN A 203 -0.77 -10.39 28.65
N LEU A 204 -0.56 -11.64 28.30
CA LEU A 204 0.18 -12.63 29.11
C LEU A 204 1.67 -12.65 28.77
N GLY A 205 2.12 -11.87 27.78
CA GLY A 205 3.51 -11.75 27.38
C GLY A 205 3.73 -12.03 25.89
N TYR A 206 4.96 -11.79 25.47
CA TYR A 206 5.43 -12.03 24.10
C TYR A 206 6.36 -13.24 24.06
N VAL A 207 6.26 -14.01 22.99
CA VAL A 207 7.12 -15.14 22.70
C VAL A 207 7.82 -14.91 21.38
N THR A 208 9.15 -14.96 21.37
CA THR A 208 9.94 -14.82 20.13
C THR A 208 9.96 -16.15 19.39
N LEU A 209 9.73 -16.12 18.09
CA LEU A 209 9.88 -17.30 17.24
C LEU A 209 11.37 -17.68 17.12
N THR A 210 11.65 -18.97 17.16
CA THR A 210 13.04 -19.47 16.97
C THR A 210 13.57 -19.11 15.58
N GLN A 211 12.71 -19.14 14.59
CA GLN A 211 12.99 -18.71 13.22
C GLN A 211 11.90 -17.73 12.79
N PRO A 212 12.24 -16.48 12.42
CA PRO A 212 11.27 -15.55 11.87
C PRO A 212 10.68 -16.08 10.57
N LEU A 213 9.37 -15.91 10.40
CA LEU A 213 8.66 -16.21 9.17
C LEU A 213 8.68 -14.97 8.30
N LYS A 214 9.08 -15.13 7.03
CA LYS A 214 9.26 -14.03 6.11
C LYS A 214 8.47 -14.27 4.84
N LYS A 215 7.67 -13.28 4.46
CA LYS A 215 7.03 -13.21 3.16
C LYS A 215 7.49 -11.94 2.48
N ASP A 216 8.03 -12.09 1.29
CA ASP A 216 8.50 -11.00 0.42
C ASP A 216 7.81 -11.17 -0.92
N TYR A 217 7.04 -10.18 -1.34
CA TYR A 217 6.31 -10.25 -2.60
C TYR A 217 6.07 -8.86 -3.18
N ASP A 218 5.99 -8.82 -4.50
CA ASP A 218 5.62 -7.63 -5.24
C ASP A 218 4.13 -7.61 -5.48
N THR A 219 3.51 -6.45 -5.27
CA THR A 219 2.07 -6.27 -5.45
C THR A 219 1.75 -4.85 -5.91
N GLU A 220 0.47 -4.59 -6.12
CA GLU A 220 -0.04 -3.26 -6.43
C GLU A 220 -0.50 -2.55 -5.18
N SER A 221 -0.35 -1.23 -5.17
CA SER A 221 -0.75 -0.37 -4.06
C SER A 221 -1.24 0.98 -4.54
N ALA A 222 -2.31 1.47 -3.93
CA ALA A 222 -2.58 2.89 -3.86
C ALA A 222 -1.93 3.43 -2.57
N TRP A 223 -1.32 4.63 -2.62
CA TRP A 223 -0.82 5.22 -1.38
C TRP A 223 -1.11 6.71 -1.28
N ILE A 224 -1.29 7.13 -0.03
CA ILE A 224 -1.65 8.48 0.36
C ILE A 224 -0.47 9.07 1.11
N THR A 225 0.12 10.12 0.60
CA THR A 225 1.20 10.85 1.29
C THR A 225 0.61 11.79 2.32
N LEU A 226 1.03 11.67 3.57
CA LEU A 226 0.50 12.46 4.67
C LEU A 226 1.05 13.89 4.66
N PRO A 227 0.23 14.91 5.02
CA PRO A 227 0.70 16.27 5.20
C PRO A 227 1.76 16.36 6.30
N GLU A 228 2.77 17.20 6.08
CA GLU A 228 3.91 17.36 7.00
C GLU A 228 3.50 17.73 8.44
N ASN A 229 2.49 18.58 8.59
CA ASN A 229 2.00 18.97 9.91
C ASN A 229 1.39 17.78 10.68
N VAL A 230 0.72 16.85 10.01
CA VAL A 230 0.18 15.62 10.62
C VAL A 230 1.33 14.71 11.04
N VAL A 231 2.29 14.48 10.15
CA VAL A 231 3.47 13.65 10.45
C VAL A 231 4.24 14.23 11.63
N ARG A 232 4.48 15.54 11.64
CA ARG A 232 5.18 16.24 12.72
C ARG A 232 4.43 16.11 14.05
N ALA A 233 3.13 16.33 14.04
CA ALA A 233 2.30 16.19 15.24
C ALA A 233 2.36 14.77 15.80
N TYR A 234 2.17 13.76 14.96
CA TYR A 234 2.20 12.36 15.39
C TYR A 234 3.58 11.97 15.92
N ARG A 235 4.66 12.33 15.23
CA ARG A 235 6.03 12.07 15.68
C ARG A 235 6.39 12.79 16.99
N SER A 236 5.84 13.97 17.25
CA SER A 236 6.07 14.68 18.51
C SER A 236 5.57 13.93 19.74
N LEU A 237 4.67 12.97 19.55
CA LEU A 237 4.10 12.10 20.58
C LEU A 237 4.83 10.75 20.69
N LEU A 238 5.85 10.49 19.85
CA LEU A 238 6.63 9.26 19.94
C LEU A 238 7.42 9.19 21.24
N VAL A 239 7.41 8.02 21.86
CA VAL A 239 8.19 7.70 23.05
C VAL A 239 9.21 6.61 22.68
N PRO A 240 10.50 6.81 22.94
CA PRO A 240 11.49 5.78 22.68
C PRO A 240 11.29 4.59 23.60
N ASN A 241 11.54 3.38 23.09
CA ASN A 241 11.58 2.16 23.89
C ASN A 241 12.81 2.17 24.84
N ARG A 242 12.97 1.11 25.64
CA ARG A 242 14.10 1.01 26.60
C ARG A 242 15.47 0.97 25.93
N GLN A 243 15.56 0.64 24.64
CA GLN A 243 16.77 0.66 23.82
C GLN A 243 17.01 2.01 23.14
N GLY A 244 16.15 3.01 23.40
CA GLY A 244 16.25 4.33 22.77
C GLY A 244 15.75 4.38 21.32
N GLN A 245 15.10 3.32 20.82
CA GLN A 245 14.53 3.27 19.49
C GLN A 245 13.09 3.77 19.53
N TYR A 246 12.71 4.58 18.56
CA TYR A 246 11.33 4.99 18.37
C TYR A 246 10.59 3.93 17.57
N ILE A 247 9.43 3.54 18.06
CA ILE A 247 8.54 2.61 17.38
C ILE A 247 7.36 3.37 16.77
N LEU A 248 6.71 2.75 15.79
CA LEU A 248 5.48 3.29 15.22
C LEU A 248 4.50 3.59 16.35
N ASN A 249 3.98 4.81 16.39
CA ASN A 249 3.04 5.17 17.44
C ASN A 249 1.61 4.82 17.04
N ASP A 250 0.79 4.78 18.06
CA ASP A 250 -0.59 4.36 17.97
C ASP A 250 -1.44 5.24 17.04
N HIS A 251 -1.08 6.51 16.84
CA HIS A 251 -1.83 7.44 16.00
C HIS A 251 -1.76 7.06 14.52
N PHE A 252 -0.59 6.64 14.03
CA PHE A 252 -0.45 6.11 12.67
C PHE A 252 -1.22 4.79 12.52
N GLU A 253 -1.17 3.92 13.53
CA GLU A 253 -1.91 2.64 13.53
C GLU A 253 -3.41 2.87 13.53
N GLY A 254 -3.92 3.83 14.32
CA GLY A 254 -5.33 4.17 14.33
C GLY A 254 -5.82 4.77 13.01
N MET A 255 -5.03 5.64 12.38
CA MET A 255 -5.33 6.17 11.05
C MET A 255 -5.35 5.06 10.00
N LYS A 256 -4.35 4.19 10.01
CA LYS A 256 -4.26 2.99 9.17
C LYS A 256 -5.51 2.12 9.32
N TYR A 257 -5.91 1.85 10.56
CA TYR A 257 -7.09 1.04 10.87
C TYR A 257 -8.38 1.65 10.28
N ALA A 258 -8.60 2.96 10.47
CA ALA A 258 -9.77 3.64 9.94
C ALA A 258 -9.83 3.62 8.41
N ILE A 259 -8.69 3.87 7.75
CA ILE A 259 -8.58 3.83 6.29
C ILE A 259 -8.78 2.41 5.77
N LYS A 260 -8.18 1.39 6.40
CA LYS A 260 -8.37 -0.02 6.02
C LYS A 260 -9.85 -0.41 6.04
N ASN A 261 -10.54 -0.13 7.14
CA ASN A 261 -11.96 -0.48 7.26
C ASN A 261 -12.84 0.27 6.26
N ALA A 262 -12.56 1.56 6.02
CA ALA A 262 -13.27 2.33 5.01
C ALA A 262 -13.03 1.78 3.60
N SER A 263 -11.80 1.40 3.28
CA SER A 263 -11.44 0.77 2.00
C SER A 263 -12.20 -0.54 1.81
N MET A 264 -12.15 -1.44 2.78
CA MET A 264 -12.86 -2.72 2.73
C MET A 264 -14.37 -2.53 2.55
N MET A 265 -14.97 -1.56 3.25
CA MET A 265 -16.40 -1.29 3.16
C MET A 265 -16.81 -0.76 1.77
N ILE A 266 -15.99 0.08 1.15
CA ILE A 266 -16.28 0.66 -0.18
C ILE A 266 -16.02 -0.35 -1.29
N THR A 267 -14.93 -1.12 -1.19
CA THR A 267 -14.56 -2.10 -2.21
C THR A 267 -15.20 -3.46 -2.03
N MET A 268 -15.98 -3.66 -0.96
CA MET A 268 -16.61 -4.94 -0.61
C MET A 268 -15.60 -6.10 -0.53
N THR A 269 -14.38 -5.78 -0.07
CA THR A 269 -13.30 -6.75 0.12
C THR A 269 -13.27 -7.30 1.53
N GLU A 270 -12.64 -8.47 1.71
CA GLU A 270 -12.41 -9.08 3.00
C GLU A 270 -11.04 -8.64 3.57
N ARG A 271 -10.81 -9.00 4.84
CA ARG A 271 -9.55 -8.67 5.55
C ARG A 271 -8.31 -9.30 4.90
N ASP A 272 -8.52 -10.37 4.14
CA ASP A 272 -7.47 -11.13 3.50
C ASP A 272 -7.20 -10.69 2.05
N ASP A 273 -8.03 -9.83 1.49
CA ASP A 273 -7.84 -9.30 0.15
C ASP A 273 -6.88 -8.11 0.11
N ILE A 274 -7.03 -7.18 1.06
CA ILE A 274 -6.23 -5.96 1.13
C ILE A 274 -5.64 -5.73 2.52
N ASP A 275 -4.53 -5.00 2.58
CA ASP A 275 -3.99 -4.50 3.84
C ASP A 275 -3.48 -3.07 3.69
N VAL A 276 -3.19 -2.44 4.84
CA VAL A 276 -2.64 -1.09 4.89
C VAL A 276 -1.33 -1.10 5.68
N ALA A 277 -0.30 -0.52 5.12
CA ALA A 277 0.97 -0.31 5.81
C ALA A 277 1.31 1.19 5.89
N VAL A 278 2.02 1.56 6.93
CA VAL A 278 2.63 2.89 7.06
C VAL A 278 4.10 2.78 6.65
N SER A 279 4.63 3.77 5.94
CA SER A 279 6.05 3.78 5.59
C SER A 279 6.94 3.80 6.86
N ASN A 280 8.11 3.18 6.78
CA ASN A 280 9.04 3.10 7.91
C ASN A 280 9.50 4.47 8.43
N ASN A 281 9.51 5.48 7.58
CA ASN A 281 9.84 6.85 7.92
C ASN A 281 8.93 7.44 9.01
N ALA A 282 7.78 6.82 9.28
CA ALA A 282 6.92 7.19 10.40
C ALA A 282 7.62 7.02 11.77
N THR A 283 8.60 6.12 11.86
CA THR A 283 9.26 5.74 13.12
C THR A 283 10.61 6.44 13.37
N ILE A 284 11.13 7.19 12.42
CA ILE A 284 12.47 7.78 12.48
C ILE A 284 12.38 9.29 12.74
N PRO A 285 12.57 9.76 14.00
CA PRO A 285 12.43 11.17 14.34
C PRO A 285 13.50 12.08 13.75
N ASP A 286 14.70 11.55 13.46
CA ASP A 286 15.81 12.33 12.93
C ASP A 286 15.61 12.68 11.44
N ASP A 287 14.83 11.89 10.72
CA ASP A 287 14.40 12.14 9.33
C ASP A 287 13.08 12.92 9.21
N TYR A 288 12.63 13.33 10.29
CA TYR A 288 11.41 14.03 10.64
C TYR A 288 11.01 15.16 9.69
N TYR A 289 11.97 15.91 9.14
CA TYR A 289 11.70 17.03 8.25
C TYR A 289 11.84 16.70 6.76
N HIS A 290 12.29 15.49 6.43
CA HIS A 290 12.82 15.25 5.09
C HIS A 290 12.13 14.14 4.34
N GLU A 291 11.48 13.23 5.03
CA GLU A 291 10.90 12.09 4.38
C GLU A 291 9.38 12.08 4.50
N LYS A 292 8.73 11.94 3.36
CA LYS A 292 7.29 11.79 3.27
C LYS A 292 6.87 10.49 3.92
N VAL A 293 5.91 10.54 4.83
CA VAL A 293 5.23 9.36 5.36
C VAL A 293 4.00 9.10 4.52
N SER A 294 3.85 7.85 4.08
CA SER A 294 2.71 7.42 3.27
C SER A 294 2.00 6.24 3.88
N LEU A 295 0.70 6.17 3.64
CA LEU A 295 -0.14 5.01 3.94
C LEU A 295 -0.34 4.25 2.64
N PHE A 296 0.11 3.01 2.60
CA PHE A 296 0.02 2.12 1.46
C PHE A 296 -1.16 1.19 1.64
N ILE A 297 -2.14 1.25 0.76
CA ILE A 297 -3.27 0.32 0.68
C ILE A 297 -2.94 -0.63 -0.47
N TYR A 298 -2.71 -1.89 -0.18
CA TYR A 298 -2.18 -2.84 -1.16
C TYR A 298 -2.93 -4.16 -1.16
N ASP A 299 -2.88 -4.83 -2.29
CA ASP A 299 -3.42 -6.17 -2.46
C ASP A 299 -2.53 -7.19 -1.74
N LYS A 300 -3.10 -8.08 -0.93
CA LYS A 300 -2.33 -9.12 -0.21
C LYS A 300 -1.90 -10.28 -1.10
N TYR A 301 -2.04 -10.16 -2.38
CA TYR A 301 -1.68 -11.16 -3.36
C TYR A 301 -0.50 -10.72 -4.22
N GLU A 302 0.40 -11.66 -4.47
CA GLU A 302 1.53 -11.43 -5.35
C GLU A 302 1.04 -11.07 -6.77
N GLY A 303 1.53 -9.96 -7.31
CA GLY A 303 1.13 -9.40 -8.60
C GLY A 303 -0.15 -8.55 -8.56
N GLY A 304 -0.85 -8.46 -7.43
CA GLY A 304 -2.10 -7.71 -7.26
C GLY A 304 -3.31 -8.36 -7.92
N LEU A 305 -4.49 -8.01 -7.48
CA LEU A 305 -5.79 -8.44 -8.04
C LEU A 305 -6.58 -7.28 -8.67
N GLY A 306 -6.01 -6.06 -8.67
CA GLY A 306 -6.65 -4.86 -9.20
C GLY A 306 -7.47 -4.07 -8.18
N TYR A 307 -7.55 -4.51 -6.92
CA TYR A 307 -8.23 -3.72 -5.88
C TYR A 307 -7.55 -2.38 -5.67
N SER A 308 -6.22 -2.35 -5.62
CA SER A 308 -5.44 -1.12 -5.42
C SER A 308 -5.65 -0.10 -6.53
N GLU A 309 -5.84 -0.53 -7.77
CA GLU A 309 -6.14 0.36 -8.90
C GLU A 309 -7.54 1.00 -8.73
N LYS A 310 -8.53 0.21 -8.31
CA LYS A 310 -9.88 0.74 -8.01
C LYS A 310 -9.86 1.65 -6.77
N ILE A 311 -9.14 1.26 -5.73
CA ILE A 311 -8.97 2.05 -4.50
C ILE A 311 -8.38 3.41 -4.82
N TYR A 312 -7.40 3.51 -5.72
CA TYR A 312 -6.82 4.79 -6.13
C TYR A 312 -7.88 5.78 -6.61
N GLY A 313 -8.79 5.34 -7.47
CA GLY A 313 -9.92 6.17 -7.94
C GLY A 313 -10.97 6.48 -6.86
N LEU A 314 -11.01 5.72 -5.77
CA LEU A 314 -12.00 5.82 -4.69
C LEU A 314 -11.44 6.44 -3.40
N VAL A 315 -10.15 6.86 -3.37
CA VAL A 315 -9.52 7.46 -2.18
C VAL A 315 -10.33 8.62 -1.61
N PRO A 316 -10.91 9.55 -2.39
CA PRO A 316 -11.76 10.60 -1.86
C PRO A 316 -12.94 10.08 -1.02
N GLU A 317 -13.61 9.04 -1.50
CA GLU A 317 -14.73 8.42 -0.80
C GLU A 317 -14.27 7.65 0.45
N ILE A 318 -13.14 6.98 0.35
CA ILE A 318 -12.52 6.23 1.45
C ILE A 318 -12.19 7.18 2.60
N LEU A 319 -11.53 8.31 2.32
CA LEU A 319 -11.20 9.31 3.33
C LEU A 319 -12.45 9.89 3.99
N TYR A 320 -13.45 10.24 3.19
CA TYR A 320 -14.73 10.74 3.72
C TYR A 320 -15.41 9.71 4.65
N ASN A 321 -15.45 8.45 4.25
CA ASN A 321 -16.05 7.39 5.06
C ASN A 321 -15.22 7.07 6.31
N ALA A 322 -13.89 7.08 6.25
CA ALA A 322 -13.03 6.92 7.41
C ALA A 322 -13.29 8.01 8.45
N ILE A 323 -13.36 9.28 8.04
CA ILE A 323 -13.70 10.42 8.91
C ILE A 323 -15.10 10.22 9.51
N ARG A 324 -16.10 9.87 8.68
CA ARG A 324 -17.48 9.67 9.12
C ARG A 324 -17.59 8.54 10.14
N MET A 325 -16.90 7.42 9.93
CA MET A 325 -16.87 6.29 10.87
C MET A 325 -16.30 6.68 12.23
N VAL A 326 -15.13 7.32 12.23
CA VAL A 326 -14.45 7.73 13.47
C VAL A 326 -15.28 8.78 14.19
N LYS A 327 -15.78 9.80 13.49
CA LYS A 327 -16.60 10.90 14.04
C LYS A 327 -17.93 10.42 14.58
N GLY A 328 -18.60 9.51 13.87
CA GLY A 328 -19.92 8.97 14.20
C GLY A 328 -19.91 7.90 15.30
N CYS A 329 -18.75 7.38 15.69
CA CYS A 329 -18.67 6.40 16.76
C CYS A 329 -19.04 7.02 18.11
N PRO A 330 -19.92 6.39 18.93
CA PRO A 330 -20.38 6.93 20.19
C PRO A 330 -19.33 6.92 21.32
N CYS A 331 -18.17 6.28 21.13
CA CYS A 331 -17.10 6.29 22.13
C CYS A 331 -16.48 7.69 22.26
N GLU A 332 -15.98 8.03 23.45
CA GLU A 332 -15.34 9.33 23.72
C GLU A 332 -13.87 9.32 23.31
N ASP A 333 -13.08 8.36 23.80
CA ASP A 333 -11.64 8.37 23.68
C ASP A 333 -11.10 7.55 22.49
N GLY A 334 -11.79 6.50 22.10
CA GLY A 334 -11.41 5.55 21.06
C GLY A 334 -11.90 4.14 21.39
N CYS A 335 -12.07 3.30 20.38
CA CYS A 335 -12.48 1.91 20.59
C CYS A 335 -12.09 1.03 19.39
N PRO A 336 -12.12 -0.31 19.55
CA PRO A 336 -11.82 -1.25 18.47
C PRO A 336 -12.68 -1.10 17.21
N ALA A 337 -13.88 -0.48 17.33
CA ALA A 337 -14.75 -0.30 16.18
C ALA A 337 -14.33 0.87 15.28
N CYS A 338 -13.76 1.96 15.82
CA CYS A 338 -13.45 3.15 15.06
C CYS A 338 -11.94 3.37 14.79
N VAL A 339 -11.10 3.08 15.77
CA VAL A 339 -9.64 3.35 15.68
C VAL A 339 -8.77 2.11 15.95
N GLY A 340 -9.38 0.97 16.28
CA GLY A 340 -8.68 -0.31 16.42
C GLY A 340 -8.39 -0.75 17.85
N ASP A 341 -8.26 0.17 18.81
CA ASP A 341 -7.99 -0.15 20.21
C ASP A 341 -8.56 0.91 21.15
N TYR A 342 -8.77 0.55 22.43
CA TYR A 342 -9.24 1.47 23.48
C TYR A 342 -8.15 2.42 23.98
N THR A 343 -6.89 2.14 23.70
CA THR A 343 -5.74 2.95 24.14
C THR A 343 -5.41 4.08 23.16
N LEU A 344 -6.05 4.08 21.98
CA LEU A 344 -5.79 5.03 20.91
C LEU A 344 -6.61 6.32 21.07
N ASP A 345 -5.96 7.46 20.88
CA ASP A 345 -6.59 8.78 20.95
C ASP A 345 -7.42 9.06 19.69
N LYS A 346 -8.72 8.86 19.81
CA LYS A 346 -9.71 9.14 18.75
C LYS A 346 -9.63 10.58 18.24
N GLY A 347 -9.46 11.54 19.13
CA GLY A 347 -9.42 12.97 18.78
C GLY A 347 -8.22 13.28 17.87
N MET A 348 -7.06 12.70 18.17
CA MET A 348 -5.86 12.87 17.35
C MET A 348 -5.98 12.17 16.02
N ILE A 349 -6.54 10.96 15.99
CA ILE A 349 -6.73 10.20 14.76
C ILE A 349 -7.73 10.93 13.85
N LEU A 350 -8.85 11.40 14.41
CA LEU A 350 -9.84 12.17 13.66
C LEU A 350 -9.23 13.47 13.10
N TRP A 351 -8.50 14.22 13.95
CA TRP A 351 -7.79 15.41 13.50
C TRP A 351 -6.83 15.12 12.33
N GLY A 352 -6.06 14.05 12.43
CA GLY A 352 -5.15 13.65 11.35
C GLY A 352 -5.87 13.32 10.05
N LEU A 353 -6.97 12.58 10.13
CA LEU A 353 -7.80 12.25 8.97
C LEU A 353 -8.43 13.51 8.34
N GLU A 354 -9.00 14.41 9.16
CA GLU A 354 -9.57 15.68 8.67
C GLU A 354 -8.51 16.56 8.01
N ASN A 355 -7.28 16.56 8.52
CA ASN A 355 -6.16 17.32 7.95
C ASN A 355 -5.66 16.80 6.59
N LEU A 356 -6.07 15.62 6.16
CA LEU A 356 -5.84 15.18 4.78
C LEU A 356 -6.68 16.00 3.78
N LEU A 357 -7.79 16.56 4.23
CA LEU A 357 -8.73 17.33 3.41
C LEU A 357 -8.60 18.85 3.60
N GLU A 358 -8.58 19.30 4.86
CA GLU A 358 -8.54 20.73 5.22
C GLU A 358 -7.55 20.94 6.37
N GLU A 359 -6.86 22.08 6.34
CA GLU A 359 -5.95 22.43 7.43
C GLU A 359 -6.73 22.90 8.65
N THR A 360 -6.57 22.16 9.73
CA THR A 360 -7.09 22.52 11.04
C THR A 360 -5.96 22.54 12.06
N GLU A 361 -6.11 23.35 13.10
CA GLU A 361 -5.13 23.40 14.17
C GLU A 361 -5.08 22.09 14.95
N ALA A 362 -3.87 21.61 15.22
CA ALA A 362 -3.69 20.44 16.08
C ALA A 362 -4.26 20.70 17.50
N PRO A 363 -4.74 19.65 18.20
CA PRO A 363 -5.16 19.77 19.58
C PRO A 363 -4.13 20.46 20.47
N GLU A 364 -4.56 21.23 21.46
CA GLU A 364 -3.68 22.11 22.25
C GLU A 364 -2.53 21.37 22.94
N TYR A 365 -2.78 20.13 23.41
CA TYR A 365 -1.75 19.32 24.07
C TYR A 365 -0.64 18.88 23.11
N VAL A 366 -0.93 18.76 21.81
CA VAL A 366 0.05 18.45 20.77
C VAL A 366 0.84 19.68 20.39
N ARG A 367 0.16 20.83 20.22
CA ARG A 367 0.82 22.10 19.85
C ARG A 367 1.94 22.48 20.80
N LYS A 368 1.81 22.16 22.09
CA LYS A 368 2.83 22.42 23.10
C LYS A 368 4.08 21.55 22.97
N ASN A 369 3.97 20.41 22.31
CA ASN A 369 5.03 19.41 22.16
C ASN A 369 5.71 19.42 20.79
N ILE A 370 5.11 20.06 19.80
CA ILE A 370 5.70 20.17 18.46
C ILE A 370 6.97 21.01 18.55
N LYS A 371 8.11 20.42 18.26
CA LYS A 371 9.38 21.13 18.13
C LYS A 371 9.36 21.90 16.80
N GLU A 372 9.55 23.22 16.88
CA GLU A 372 9.77 23.99 15.66
C GLU A 372 11.11 23.61 15.04
N PRO A 373 11.18 23.50 13.70
CA PRO A 373 12.44 23.25 13.03
C PRO A 373 13.42 24.40 13.33
N HIS A 374 14.60 24.05 13.79
CA HIS A 374 15.68 25.04 13.89
C HIS A 374 16.13 25.43 12.49
N PRO A 375 16.06 26.69 12.09
CA PRO A 375 16.61 27.11 10.82
C PRO A 375 18.13 26.98 10.86
N ALA A 376 18.64 25.96 10.19
CA ALA A 376 20.07 25.89 9.93
C ALA A 376 20.40 26.83 8.77
N ILE A 377 20.98 27.96 9.10
CA ILE A 377 21.38 28.94 8.11
C ILE A 377 22.72 28.52 7.52
N THR A 378 22.73 28.09 6.27
CA THR A 378 23.99 27.99 5.52
C THR A 378 23.75 28.39 4.06
N LYS A 379 24.34 29.50 3.64
CA LYS A 379 24.50 29.84 2.23
C LYS A 379 25.66 29.02 1.67
N GLU A 380 25.43 27.71 1.58
CA GLU A 380 26.46 26.74 1.18
C GLU A 380 26.60 26.64 -0.35
N PHE A 381 25.65 27.22 -1.11
CA PHE A 381 25.58 27.04 -2.54
C PHE A 381 25.86 28.35 -3.27
N SER A 382 26.63 28.28 -4.36
CA SER A 382 26.73 29.36 -5.33
C SER A 382 25.64 29.20 -6.40
N PHE A 383 25.04 30.30 -6.85
CA PHE A 383 24.05 30.30 -7.91
C PHE A 383 24.53 29.55 -9.18
N PHE A 384 25.78 29.75 -9.56
CA PHE A 384 26.35 29.10 -10.75
C PHE A 384 26.68 27.62 -10.58
N GLU A 385 26.73 27.12 -9.35
CA GLU A 385 26.94 25.71 -9.03
C GLU A 385 25.63 24.94 -8.86
N LEU A 386 24.48 25.61 -8.85
CA LEU A 386 23.18 24.99 -8.64
C LEU A 386 22.90 23.84 -9.63
N PRO A 387 23.24 23.92 -10.94
CA PRO A 387 23.01 22.80 -11.84
C PRO A 387 23.74 21.52 -11.43
N GLU A 388 24.97 21.62 -10.93
CA GLU A 388 25.78 20.47 -10.51
C GLU A 388 25.44 19.99 -9.10
N LYS A 389 24.99 20.91 -8.22
CA LYS A 389 24.70 20.63 -6.81
C LYS A 389 23.21 20.63 -6.48
N TRP A 390 22.34 20.55 -7.49
CA TRP A 390 20.90 20.67 -7.32
C TRP A 390 20.31 19.70 -6.29
N GLN A 391 20.70 18.44 -6.36
CA GLN A 391 20.22 17.43 -5.41
C GLN A 391 20.63 17.76 -3.97
N SER A 392 21.87 18.19 -3.77
CA SER A 392 22.38 18.59 -2.45
C SER A 392 21.68 19.84 -1.95
N PHE A 393 21.39 20.81 -2.84
CA PHE A 393 20.62 22.00 -2.53
C PHE A 393 19.18 21.63 -2.13
N CYS A 394 18.49 20.79 -2.89
CA CYS A 394 17.17 20.30 -2.55
C CYS A 394 17.15 19.58 -1.18
N ALA A 395 18.15 18.75 -0.92
CA ALA A 395 18.28 18.07 0.36
C ALA A 395 18.43 19.05 1.52
N ALA A 396 19.24 20.10 1.36
CA ALA A 396 19.43 21.15 2.37
C ALA A 396 18.16 21.97 2.61
N VAL A 397 17.42 22.33 1.56
CA VAL A 397 16.15 23.06 1.64
C VAL A 397 15.09 22.23 2.35
N LEU A 398 14.96 20.97 1.97
CA LEU A 398 13.98 20.03 2.54
C LEU A 398 14.31 19.68 3.99
N LYS A 399 15.59 19.62 4.33
CA LYS A 399 16.08 19.39 5.69
C LYS A 399 15.55 20.41 6.70
N ASN A 400 15.27 21.60 6.26
CA ASN A 400 14.81 22.71 7.11
C ASN A 400 13.29 22.96 6.99
N GLY A 401 12.52 22.09 6.34
CA GLY A 401 11.06 22.12 6.36
C GLY A 401 10.41 23.24 5.54
N GLU A 402 11.12 23.79 4.55
CA GLU A 402 10.58 24.84 3.69
C GLU A 402 9.47 24.32 2.76
N SER A 403 8.29 24.90 2.85
CA SER A 403 7.09 24.45 2.11
C SER A 403 7.27 24.47 0.59
N GLY A 404 8.07 25.37 0.04
CA GLY A 404 8.42 25.42 -1.39
C GLY A 404 9.48 24.39 -1.81
N GLY A 405 10.12 23.70 -0.86
CA GLY A 405 11.18 22.71 -1.14
C GLY A 405 10.70 21.48 -1.89
N ARG A 406 9.42 21.13 -1.78
CA ARG A 406 8.82 20.00 -2.50
C ARG A 406 8.86 20.18 -3.99
N PHE A 407 8.54 21.38 -4.47
CA PHE A 407 8.64 21.72 -5.87
C PHE A 407 10.04 21.48 -6.44
N LEU A 408 11.08 21.79 -5.68
CA LEU A 408 12.47 21.64 -6.13
C LEU A 408 12.84 20.19 -6.48
N LYS A 409 12.22 19.19 -5.85
CA LYS A 409 12.41 17.77 -6.20
C LYS A 409 11.80 17.38 -7.54
N THR A 410 10.80 18.11 -8.00
CA THR A 410 10.12 17.81 -9.28
C THR A 410 10.86 18.37 -10.49
N VAL A 411 11.91 19.17 -10.25
CA VAL A 411 12.76 19.72 -11.28
C VAL A 411 13.69 18.64 -11.82
N LYS A 412 13.59 18.37 -13.12
CA LYS A 412 14.36 17.34 -13.82
C LYS A 412 15.73 17.82 -14.29
N ALA A 413 15.79 19.07 -14.70
CA ALA A 413 17.03 19.69 -15.12
C ALA A 413 17.08 21.14 -14.69
N VAL A 414 18.25 21.58 -14.30
CA VAL A 414 18.53 22.96 -13.88
C VAL A 414 19.61 23.53 -14.78
N GLY A 415 19.32 24.71 -15.33
CA GLY A 415 20.27 25.50 -16.08
C GLY A 415 20.47 26.87 -15.44
N VAL A 416 21.62 27.47 -15.65
CA VAL A 416 21.90 28.85 -15.24
C VAL A 416 22.46 29.62 -16.42
N GLU A 417 21.81 30.74 -16.79
CA GLU A 417 22.26 31.66 -17.79
C GLU A 417 22.31 33.07 -17.20
N GLU A 418 23.50 33.65 -17.12
CA GLU A 418 23.74 34.98 -16.52
C GLU A 418 23.05 35.17 -15.17
N HIS A 419 21.84 35.74 -15.16
CA HIS A 419 21.02 36.01 -13.97
C HIS A 419 19.72 35.18 -13.95
N LYS A 420 19.58 34.20 -14.86
CA LYS A 420 18.39 33.34 -14.96
C LYS A 420 18.67 31.94 -14.43
N LEU A 421 17.78 31.46 -13.58
CA LEU A 421 17.69 30.06 -13.21
C LEU A 421 16.59 29.41 -14.06
N ILE A 422 16.97 28.43 -14.86
CA ILE A 422 16.06 27.69 -15.75
C ILE A 422 15.74 26.36 -15.08
N LEU A 423 14.46 26.13 -14.80
CA LEU A 423 13.98 24.91 -14.16
C LEU A 423 13.12 24.13 -15.17
N THR A 424 13.56 22.94 -15.55
CA THR A 424 12.79 22.07 -16.44
C THR A 424 11.94 21.13 -15.58
N VAL A 425 10.63 21.14 -15.82
CA VAL A 425 9.63 20.32 -15.12
C VAL A 425 8.82 19.47 -16.08
N GLU A 426 8.41 18.29 -15.64
CA GLU A 426 7.65 17.36 -16.47
C GLU A 426 6.16 17.70 -16.56
N ASN A 427 5.61 18.34 -15.54
CA ASN A 427 4.18 18.51 -15.36
C ASN A 427 3.76 19.97 -15.54
N ALA A 428 2.70 20.19 -16.33
CA ALA A 428 2.10 21.52 -16.55
C ALA A 428 1.60 22.15 -15.24
N PHE A 429 1.20 21.35 -14.26
CA PHE A 429 0.79 21.81 -12.95
C PHE A 429 1.94 22.54 -12.23
N TYR A 430 3.13 21.95 -12.19
CA TYR A 430 4.29 22.58 -11.54
C TYR A 430 4.77 23.82 -12.30
N ALA A 431 4.66 23.81 -13.61
CA ALA A 431 4.94 25.01 -14.40
C ALA A 431 3.94 26.13 -14.08
N GLY A 432 2.66 25.80 -13.94
CA GLY A 432 1.59 26.73 -13.56
C GLY A 432 1.75 27.24 -12.12
N TRP A 433 2.12 26.35 -11.17
CA TRP A 433 2.33 26.69 -9.76
C TRP A 433 3.39 27.80 -9.61
N ILE A 434 4.52 27.72 -10.32
CA ILE A 434 5.54 28.79 -10.27
C ILE A 434 5.08 30.08 -10.94
N GLN A 435 4.18 30.02 -11.91
CA GLN A 435 3.67 31.25 -12.55
C GLN A 435 2.83 32.10 -11.60
N GLU A 436 2.30 31.51 -10.52
CA GLU A 436 1.65 32.25 -9.46
C GLU A 436 2.67 33.12 -8.69
N ALA A 437 2.33 34.41 -8.53
CA ALA A 437 3.26 35.40 -7.98
C ALA A 437 3.74 35.07 -6.56
N GLU A 438 2.91 34.47 -5.74
CA GLU A 438 3.18 34.13 -4.35
C GLU A 438 4.14 32.94 -4.24
N ASN A 439 3.90 31.90 -5.03
CA ASN A 439 4.75 30.71 -5.10
C ASN A 439 6.12 31.03 -5.69
N ARG A 440 6.15 31.87 -6.72
CA ARG A 440 7.39 32.37 -7.33
C ARG A 440 8.23 33.13 -6.32
N LYS A 441 7.60 34.03 -5.56
CA LYS A 441 8.26 34.80 -4.51
C LYS A 441 8.79 33.91 -3.38
N SER A 442 8.03 32.90 -3.00
CA SER A 442 8.46 31.90 -2.02
C SER A 442 9.72 31.16 -2.50
N LEU A 443 9.71 30.71 -3.75
CA LEU A 443 10.85 30.03 -4.36
C LEU A 443 12.09 30.93 -4.48
N GLU A 444 11.91 32.19 -4.87
CA GLU A 444 12.99 33.18 -4.89
C GLU A 444 13.58 33.41 -3.50
N ASN A 445 12.76 33.47 -2.47
CA ASN A 445 13.20 33.60 -1.09
C ASN A 445 14.02 32.38 -0.65
N ILE A 446 13.57 31.18 -0.94
CA ILE A 446 14.30 29.93 -0.66
C ILE A 446 15.65 29.93 -1.36
N LEU A 447 15.70 30.25 -2.64
CA LEU A 447 16.96 30.31 -3.41
C LEU A 447 17.92 31.35 -2.79
N ARG A 448 17.44 32.55 -2.46
CA ARG A 448 18.25 33.61 -1.85
C ARG A 448 18.70 33.29 -0.44
N TYR A 449 17.96 32.45 0.25
CA TYR A 449 18.29 32.04 1.64
C TYR A 449 19.42 31.01 1.67
N TYR A 450 19.36 29.98 0.80
CA TYR A 450 20.32 28.88 0.76
C TYR A 450 21.48 29.07 -0.21
N ALA A 451 21.34 29.93 -1.21
CA ALA A 451 22.36 30.16 -2.21
C ALA A 451 22.75 31.65 -2.31
N ILE A 452 23.97 31.89 -2.76
CA ILE A 452 24.46 33.23 -3.11
C ILE A 452 23.96 33.55 -4.51
N CYS A 453 22.83 34.25 -4.62
CA CYS A 453 22.17 34.57 -5.87
C CYS A 453 22.44 36.02 -6.30
N PRO A 454 22.45 36.32 -7.63
CA PRO A 454 22.46 37.67 -8.15
C PRO A 454 21.25 38.47 -7.67
N GLY A 455 21.41 39.78 -7.49
CA GLY A 455 20.34 40.67 -7.01
C GLY A 455 19.12 40.70 -7.90
N ASP A 456 19.31 40.60 -9.20
CA ASP A 456 18.32 40.64 -10.30
C ASP A 456 17.99 39.24 -10.86
N MET A 457 18.21 38.17 -10.06
CA MET A 457 17.89 36.78 -10.41
C MET A 457 16.44 36.63 -10.89
N LYS A 458 16.25 35.93 -12.00
CA LYS A 458 14.94 35.55 -12.56
C LYS A 458 14.83 34.02 -12.62
N ILE A 459 13.63 33.52 -12.37
CA ILE A 459 13.32 32.10 -12.52
C ILE A 459 12.52 31.92 -13.81
N GLU A 460 12.98 31.04 -14.68
CA GLU A 460 12.29 30.64 -15.90
C GLU A 460 11.96 29.14 -15.81
N VAL A 461 10.73 28.76 -16.15
CA VAL A 461 10.29 27.38 -16.08
C VAL A 461 9.97 26.86 -17.46
N ILE A 462 10.58 25.77 -17.83
CA ILE A 462 10.38 25.09 -19.11
C ILE A 462 9.63 23.79 -18.84
N LEU A 463 8.51 23.60 -19.54
CA LEU A 463 7.77 22.34 -19.53
C LEU A 463 8.41 21.38 -20.53
N GLU A 464 8.80 20.21 -20.06
CA GLU A 464 9.25 19.11 -20.90
C GLU A 464 8.04 18.57 -21.70
N ASN A 465 8.09 18.66 -23.02
CA ASN A 465 6.93 18.38 -23.87
C ASN A 465 6.77 16.85 -24.05
N ARG A 466 5.82 16.25 -23.33
CA ARG A 466 5.64 14.80 -23.24
C ARG A 466 4.24 14.29 -23.64
N GLN A 467 3.47 15.04 -24.42
CA GLN A 467 2.14 14.52 -24.83
C GLN A 467 2.20 13.25 -25.69
N GLY A 468 3.22 13.08 -26.54
CA GLY A 468 3.43 11.84 -27.29
C GLY A 468 4.08 10.70 -26.51
N GLU A 469 4.89 11.03 -25.50
CA GLU A 469 5.57 10.04 -24.66
C GLU A 469 4.67 9.43 -23.57
N LYS A 470 3.57 10.10 -23.16
CA LYS A 470 2.64 9.55 -22.18
C LYS A 470 1.84 8.37 -22.71
N GLU A 471 1.31 8.49 -23.93
CA GLU A 471 0.55 7.40 -24.57
C GLU A 471 1.46 6.20 -24.90
N GLU A 472 2.69 6.47 -25.35
CA GLU A 472 3.66 5.42 -25.65
C GLU A 472 4.14 4.72 -24.37
N LYS A 473 4.39 5.46 -23.29
CA LYS A 473 4.75 4.93 -21.98
C LYS A 473 3.60 4.18 -21.31
N GLU A 474 2.36 4.59 -21.51
CA GLU A 474 1.18 3.89 -20.99
C GLU A 474 1.01 2.54 -21.68
N GLN A 475 1.18 2.47 -23.00
CA GLN A 475 1.19 1.22 -23.75
C GLN A 475 2.38 0.32 -23.39
N GLU A 476 3.58 0.87 -23.26
CA GLU A 476 4.76 0.12 -22.81
C GLU A 476 4.60 -0.42 -21.38
N ARG A 477 3.98 0.37 -20.51
CA ARG A 477 3.67 0.01 -19.14
C ARG A 477 2.67 -1.17 -19.07
N LYS A 478 1.57 -1.09 -19.83
CA LYS A 478 0.58 -2.16 -19.92
C LYS A 478 1.21 -3.47 -20.40
N LYS A 479 2.06 -3.41 -21.44
CA LYS A 479 2.84 -4.55 -21.94
C LYS A 479 3.84 -5.11 -20.90
N ALA A 480 4.57 -4.22 -20.22
CA ALA A 480 5.55 -4.65 -19.20
C ALA A 480 4.87 -5.29 -17.98
N ARG A 481 3.71 -4.77 -17.55
CA ARG A 481 2.89 -5.33 -16.46
C ARG A 481 2.36 -6.72 -16.84
N LEU A 482 1.84 -6.86 -18.06
CA LEU A 482 1.36 -8.15 -18.56
C LEU A 482 2.50 -9.16 -18.64
N GLN A 483 3.66 -8.78 -19.22
CA GLN A 483 4.81 -9.66 -19.35
C GLN A 483 5.34 -10.11 -17.98
N ARG A 484 5.45 -9.19 -17.01
CA ARG A 484 5.90 -9.52 -15.66
C ARG A 484 4.96 -10.51 -14.99
N LYS A 485 3.64 -10.21 -14.98
CA LYS A 485 2.63 -11.10 -14.41
C LYS A 485 2.66 -12.49 -15.07
N TYR A 486 2.91 -12.53 -16.36
CA TYR A 486 3.07 -13.77 -17.12
C TYR A 486 4.33 -14.55 -16.71
N ASP A 487 5.48 -13.87 -16.60
CA ASP A 487 6.77 -14.48 -16.24
C ASP A 487 6.74 -15.02 -14.80
N GLU A 488 6.08 -14.33 -13.87
CA GLU A 488 5.85 -14.80 -12.51
C GLU A 488 5.02 -16.10 -12.48
N GLN A 489 3.96 -16.19 -13.30
CA GLN A 489 3.18 -17.41 -13.43
C GLN A 489 3.97 -18.57 -14.05
N LEU A 490 4.85 -18.29 -15.02
CA LEU A 490 5.72 -19.29 -15.62
C LEU A 490 6.87 -19.70 -14.70
N GLY A 491 7.40 -18.77 -13.93
CA GLY A 491 8.45 -19.04 -12.93
C GLY A 491 7.95 -20.04 -11.89
N LYS A 492 6.71 -19.86 -11.42
CA LYS A 492 6.05 -20.79 -10.48
C LYS A 492 5.79 -22.18 -11.10
N LYS A 493 5.56 -22.27 -12.41
CA LYS A 493 5.38 -23.57 -13.12
C LYS A 493 6.70 -24.33 -13.36
N LYS A 494 7.86 -23.68 -13.27
CA LYS A 494 9.17 -24.33 -13.47
C LYS A 494 9.83 -24.79 -12.16
N THR A 495 9.30 -24.36 -11.02
CA THR A 495 9.78 -24.75 -9.68
C THR A 495 8.96 -25.85 -9.02
N GLU A 496 7.85 -26.28 -9.65
CA GLU A 496 7.10 -27.51 -9.37
C GLU A 496 7.58 -28.64 -10.30
#